data_87768e34f460b6a0db647b31ac53bf1b
#
_entry.id   87768e34f460b6a0db647b31ac53bf1b
#
_cell.length_a   1.000
_cell.length_b   1.000
_cell.length_c   1.000
_cell.angle_alpha   90.00
_cell.angle_beta   90.00
_cell.angle_gamma   90.00
#
_symmetry.space_group_name_H-M   'P 1'
#
loop_
_entity.id
_entity.type
_entity.pdbx_description
1 polymer ?
#
loop_
_entity_poly.entity_id
_entity_poly.type
_entity_poly.pdbx_seq_one_letter_code
_entity_poly.pdbx_strand_id
1 'polypeptide(L)'
;MTVLAKARFQRLATPSDATGSFLDVQYNPTELSFSKAAQIAEIPVPGLDTPLLQYVRGQAETVSVELFFDSTEEGTSAAAEPVTGRTDKFYNLIKADRATHAPPVLLFSWGGTAFPGARRDGFRCVVTSVRQQFTMFAPNGVPLRAKLTVDLKEYKPLTLHLEELGFHSADHTKATVTRAGDTIGAIAYREYGDARAWRRIADENAITDPLSLRAGTVLRIPKGAAS
;
A
#
# COMPACT_ATOMS: atom_id res chain seq x y z
N MET A 1 3.31 33.33 13.87
CA MET A 1 4.31 32.88 12.89
C MET A 1 3.91 31.50 12.43
N THR A 2 3.59 31.34 11.15
CA THR A 2 3.23 30.04 10.58
C THR A 2 4.52 29.25 10.41
N VAL A 3 4.69 28.17 11.16
CA VAL A 3 5.84 27.27 10.99
C VAL A 3 5.71 26.57 9.64
N LEU A 4 6.72 26.71 8.79
CA LEU A 4 6.75 26.04 7.48
C LEU A 4 6.76 24.51 7.68
N ALA A 5 5.72 23.84 7.20
CA ALA A 5 5.66 22.38 7.24
C ALA A 5 6.73 21.80 6.31
N LYS A 6 7.64 20.99 6.87
CA LYS A 6 8.68 20.30 6.10
C LYS A 6 8.16 18.96 5.56
N ALA A 7 8.58 18.63 4.36
CA ALA A 7 8.44 17.29 3.85
C ALA A 7 9.37 16.34 4.62
N ARG A 8 8.90 15.12 4.89
CA ARG A 8 9.62 14.14 5.68
C ARG A 8 9.39 12.72 5.20
N PHE A 9 10.39 11.90 5.41
CA PHE A 9 10.33 10.46 5.22
C PHE A 9 10.35 9.81 6.60
N GLN A 10 9.31 9.08 6.94
CA GLN A 10 9.23 8.31 8.17
C GLN A 10 9.45 6.85 7.85
N ARG A 11 10.43 6.22 8.51
CA ARG A 11 10.63 4.78 8.42
C ARG A 11 9.57 4.09 9.26
N LEU A 12 8.85 3.15 8.68
CA LEU A 12 7.84 2.38 9.38
C LEU A 12 8.49 1.19 10.09
N ALA A 13 8.14 0.96 11.36
CA ALA A 13 8.61 -0.19 12.12
C ALA A 13 8.00 -1.50 11.60
N THR A 14 6.73 -1.44 11.21
CA THR A 14 6.04 -2.48 10.46
C THR A 14 5.31 -1.83 9.27
N PRO A 15 4.93 -2.58 8.22
CA PRO A 15 4.20 -2.01 7.08
C PRO A 15 2.90 -1.27 7.44
N SER A 16 2.36 -1.51 8.63
CA SER A 16 1.11 -0.92 9.12
C SER A 16 1.32 0.17 10.19
N ASP A 17 2.52 0.27 10.77
CA ASP A 17 2.79 1.12 11.94
C ASP A 17 3.69 2.31 11.57
N ALA A 18 3.25 3.51 11.95
CA ALA A 18 3.94 4.76 11.71
C ALA A 18 4.91 5.17 12.85
N THR A 19 5.30 4.25 13.73
CA THR A 19 6.26 4.49 14.81
C THR A 19 7.69 4.25 14.34
N GLY A 20 8.32 5.22 13.69
CA GLY A 20 9.68 5.06 13.20
C GLY A 20 10.46 6.36 13.22
N SER A 21 11.76 6.27 12.88
CA SER A 21 12.63 7.44 12.79
C SER A 21 12.23 8.32 11.60
N PHE A 22 12.27 9.62 11.82
CA PHE A 22 12.03 10.62 10.78
C PHE A 22 13.33 11.05 10.11
N LEU A 23 13.24 11.28 8.81
CA LEU A 23 14.27 11.89 8.00
C LEU A 23 13.67 13.13 7.34
N ASP A 24 13.97 14.30 7.89
CA ASP A 24 13.48 15.56 7.36
C ASP A 24 14.33 15.99 6.16
N VAL A 25 13.68 16.59 5.17
CA VAL A 25 14.38 17.21 4.04
C VAL A 25 14.98 18.55 4.49
N GLN A 26 16.12 18.95 3.93
CA GLN A 26 16.71 20.24 4.25
C GLN A 26 15.86 21.38 3.69
N TYR A 27 15.49 21.29 2.42
CA TYR A 27 14.58 22.21 1.72
C TYR A 27 13.40 21.42 1.19
N ASN A 28 12.20 22.02 1.26
CA ASN A 28 11.01 21.38 0.71
C ASN A 28 11.14 21.19 -0.81
N PRO A 29 10.65 20.09 -1.36
CA PRO A 29 10.64 19.90 -2.80
C PRO A 29 9.80 20.99 -3.48
N THR A 30 10.24 21.44 -4.64
CA THR A 30 9.52 22.42 -5.46
C THR A 30 8.42 21.76 -6.29
N GLU A 31 8.57 20.46 -6.57
CA GLU A 31 7.67 19.69 -7.40
C GLU A 31 7.51 18.27 -6.87
N LEU A 32 6.29 17.74 -6.96
CA LEU A 32 5.95 16.34 -6.73
C LEU A 32 5.25 15.81 -7.98
N SER A 33 5.85 14.83 -8.62
CA SER A 33 5.27 14.19 -9.80
C SER A 33 4.69 12.82 -9.43
N PHE A 34 3.38 12.66 -9.63
CA PHE A 34 2.66 11.41 -9.39
C PHE A 34 2.34 10.73 -10.71
N SER A 35 2.56 9.43 -10.79
CA SER A 35 2.19 8.61 -11.94
C SER A 35 1.44 7.37 -11.51
N LYS A 36 0.25 7.16 -12.08
CA LYS A 36 -0.59 5.99 -11.89
C LYS A 36 -0.98 5.43 -13.24
N ALA A 37 -0.76 4.15 -13.46
CA ALA A 37 -1.07 3.48 -14.71
C ALA A 37 -1.96 2.24 -14.49
N ALA A 38 -2.65 1.82 -15.54
CA ALA A 38 -3.37 0.56 -15.62
C ALA A 38 -2.77 -0.30 -16.73
N GLN A 39 -2.73 -1.58 -16.52
CA GLN A 39 -2.38 -2.55 -17.56
C GLN A 39 -3.67 -2.98 -18.25
N ILE A 40 -3.76 -2.68 -19.55
CA ILE A 40 -4.85 -3.03 -20.41
C ILE A 40 -4.30 -3.98 -21.48
N ALA A 41 -4.97 -5.12 -21.68
CA ALA A 41 -4.68 -6.03 -22.76
C ALA A 41 -5.59 -5.70 -23.95
N GLU A 42 -5.03 -5.74 -25.15
CA GLU A 42 -5.75 -5.59 -26.41
C GLU A 42 -5.99 -6.98 -27.02
N ILE A 43 -7.25 -7.29 -27.30
CA ILE A 43 -7.66 -8.56 -27.90
C ILE A 43 -8.09 -8.27 -29.33
N PRO A 44 -7.27 -8.63 -30.35
CA PRO A 44 -7.63 -8.44 -31.73
C PRO A 44 -8.76 -9.41 -32.10
N VAL A 45 -9.83 -8.90 -32.72
CA VAL A 45 -10.92 -9.71 -33.25
C VAL A 45 -10.98 -9.49 -34.76
N PRO A 46 -10.84 -10.54 -35.58
CA PRO A 46 -10.93 -10.40 -37.02
C PRO A 46 -12.28 -9.78 -37.44
N GLY A 47 -12.23 -8.76 -38.28
CA GLY A 47 -13.42 -8.06 -38.77
C GLY A 47 -13.87 -6.86 -37.94
N LEU A 48 -13.19 -6.56 -36.83
CA LEU A 48 -13.38 -5.30 -36.10
C LEU A 48 -12.25 -4.31 -36.44
N ASP A 49 -12.60 -3.03 -36.60
CA ASP A 49 -11.64 -1.95 -36.86
C ASP A 49 -10.77 -1.61 -35.64
N THR A 50 -11.24 -1.95 -34.42
CA THR A 50 -10.55 -1.70 -33.15
C THR A 50 -10.53 -2.96 -32.29
N PRO A 51 -9.42 -3.20 -31.55
CA PRO A 51 -9.35 -4.33 -30.63
C PRO A 51 -10.27 -4.14 -29.43
N LEU A 52 -10.68 -5.24 -28.82
CA LEU A 52 -11.36 -5.21 -27.52
C LEU A 52 -10.34 -4.92 -26.43
N LEU A 53 -10.66 -3.96 -25.55
CA LEU A 53 -9.81 -3.61 -24.42
C LEU A 53 -10.26 -4.39 -23.18
N GLN A 54 -9.31 -5.13 -22.58
CA GLN A 54 -9.54 -5.85 -21.34
C GLN A 54 -8.66 -5.27 -20.24
N TYR A 55 -9.26 -4.84 -19.13
CA TYR A 55 -8.51 -4.44 -17.94
C TYR A 55 -7.88 -5.69 -17.29
N VAL A 56 -6.56 -5.65 -17.10
CA VAL A 56 -5.81 -6.73 -16.45
C VAL A 56 -5.58 -6.42 -14.98
N ARG A 57 -4.99 -5.25 -14.68
CA ARG A 57 -4.69 -4.80 -13.30
C ARG A 57 -4.33 -3.33 -13.24
N GLY A 58 -4.46 -2.73 -12.07
CA GLY A 58 -3.80 -1.46 -11.74
C GLY A 58 -2.31 -1.67 -11.50
N GLN A 59 -1.49 -0.67 -11.83
CA GLN A 59 -0.08 -0.63 -11.42
C GLN A 59 0.06 0.14 -10.11
N ALA A 60 1.12 -0.15 -9.34
CA ALA A 60 1.46 0.65 -8.17
C ALA A 60 1.74 2.09 -8.59
N GLU A 61 1.28 3.05 -7.80
CA GLU A 61 1.57 4.46 -8.04
C GLU A 61 3.04 4.76 -7.78
N THR A 62 3.61 5.67 -8.56
CA THR A 62 4.98 6.13 -8.39
C THR A 62 5.00 7.62 -8.16
N VAL A 63 5.95 8.06 -7.33
CA VAL A 63 6.19 9.48 -7.03
C VAL A 63 7.65 9.77 -7.22
N SER A 64 7.98 10.78 -8.01
CA SER A 64 9.33 11.31 -8.14
C SER A 64 9.44 12.62 -7.37
N VAL A 65 10.48 12.72 -6.55
CA VAL A 65 10.73 13.86 -5.66
C VAL A 65 12.14 14.36 -5.89
N GLU A 66 12.29 15.66 -6.18
CA GLU A 66 13.60 16.32 -6.18
C GLU A 66 13.88 16.93 -4.81
N LEU A 67 15.01 16.56 -4.22
CA LEU A 67 15.52 17.09 -2.96
C LEU A 67 16.80 17.88 -3.20
N PHE A 68 16.90 19.01 -2.56
CA PHE A 68 18.08 19.86 -2.61
C PHE A 68 18.79 19.87 -1.27
N PHE A 69 20.13 19.79 -1.31
CA PHE A 69 20.98 19.83 -0.12
C PHE A 69 22.14 20.80 -0.35
N ASP A 70 22.42 21.59 0.67
CA ASP A 70 23.46 22.60 0.67
C ASP A 70 24.14 22.63 2.04
N SER A 71 25.47 22.52 2.08
CA SER A 71 26.29 22.67 3.29
C SER A 71 27.16 23.92 3.27
N THR A 72 26.96 24.82 2.29
CA THR A 72 27.79 26.04 2.16
C THR A 72 27.66 27.01 3.34
N GLU A 73 26.55 26.97 4.09
CA GLU A 73 26.35 27.75 5.32
C GLU A 73 27.37 27.39 6.43
N GLU A 74 27.89 26.14 6.38
CA GLU A 74 28.86 25.60 7.32
C GLU A 74 30.32 25.84 6.85
N GLY A 75 30.48 26.54 5.74
CA GLY A 75 31.76 26.95 5.17
C GLY A 75 31.97 26.44 3.73
N THR A 76 32.92 27.06 3.04
CA THR A 76 33.30 26.73 1.65
C THR A 76 34.79 26.44 1.51
N SER A 77 35.55 26.49 2.62
CA SER A 77 36.98 26.22 2.65
C SER A 77 37.28 24.72 2.59
N ALA A 78 38.54 24.36 2.57
CA ALA A 78 39.00 22.96 2.63
C ALA A 78 38.57 22.20 3.89
N ALA A 79 38.13 22.92 4.96
CA ALA A 79 37.58 22.35 6.19
C ALA A 79 36.06 22.29 6.22
N ALA A 80 35.38 22.58 5.09
CA ALA A 80 33.92 22.58 4.99
C ALA A 80 33.34 21.19 5.20
N GLU A 81 32.17 21.14 5.84
CA GLU A 81 31.44 19.88 6.03
C GLU A 81 30.86 19.35 4.71
N PRO A 82 31.10 18.07 4.37
CA PRO A 82 30.61 17.51 3.14
C PRO A 82 29.09 17.32 3.17
N VAL A 83 28.41 17.66 2.08
CA VAL A 83 26.97 17.45 1.92
C VAL A 83 26.58 15.95 1.93
N THR A 84 27.55 15.06 1.69
CA THR A 84 27.37 13.60 1.65
C THR A 84 26.79 13.04 2.95
N GLY A 85 27.17 13.60 4.12
CA GLY A 85 26.61 13.20 5.40
C GLY A 85 25.06 13.34 5.49
N ARG A 86 24.49 14.26 4.69
CA ARG A 86 23.04 14.45 4.56
C ARG A 86 22.44 13.57 3.48
N THR A 87 23.08 13.49 2.31
CA THR A 87 22.57 12.74 1.16
C THR A 87 22.65 11.23 1.34
N ASP A 88 23.65 10.72 2.06
CA ASP A 88 23.82 9.29 2.30
C ASP A 88 22.70 8.68 3.14
N LYS A 89 22.04 9.49 3.98
CA LYS A 89 20.86 9.06 4.72
C LYS A 89 19.75 8.63 3.76
N PHE A 90 19.52 9.40 2.69
CA PHE A 90 18.53 9.07 1.66
C PHE A 90 18.99 7.94 0.76
N TYR A 91 20.29 7.91 0.38
CA TYR A 91 20.85 6.83 -0.40
C TYR A 91 20.74 5.47 0.31
N ASN A 92 20.87 5.46 1.64
CA ASN A 92 20.75 4.22 2.40
C ASN A 92 19.30 3.69 2.50
N LEU A 93 18.27 4.49 2.15
CA LEU A 93 16.88 4.03 2.12
C LEU A 93 16.59 2.99 1.02
N ILE A 94 17.44 2.91 -0.02
CA ILE A 94 17.29 1.87 -1.07
C ILE A 94 17.93 0.55 -0.69
N LYS A 95 18.80 0.55 0.33
CA LYS A 95 19.53 -0.65 0.74
C LYS A 95 18.62 -1.55 1.60
N ALA A 96 18.81 -2.84 1.44
CA ALA A 96 18.14 -3.81 2.30
C ALA A 96 18.63 -3.67 3.76
N ASP A 97 17.66 -3.63 4.67
CA ASP A 97 17.92 -3.73 6.09
C ASP A 97 18.33 -5.17 6.46
N ARG A 98 19.32 -5.31 7.34
CA ARG A 98 19.81 -6.63 7.77
C ARG A 98 18.76 -7.46 8.52
N ALA A 99 17.84 -6.80 9.22
CA ALA A 99 16.82 -7.49 10.00
C ALA A 99 15.66 -7.98 9.14
N THR A 100 15.28 -7.21 8.10
CA THR A 100 14.11 -7.51 7.25
C THR A 100 14.49 -8.09 5.89
N HIS A 101 15.79 -8.06 5.53
CA HIS A 101 16.32 -8.45 4.21
C HIS A 101 15.63 -7.75 3.02
N ALA A 102 15.04 -6.58 3.27
CA ALA A 102 14.33 -5.79 2.28
C ALA A 102 14.56 -4.28 2.52
N PRO A 103 14.40 -3.42 1.51
CA PRO A 103 14.38 -1.99 1.71
C PRO A 103 13.29 -1.58 2.70
N PRO A 104 13.53 -0.55 3.54
CA PRO A 104 12.56 -0.11 4.52
C PRO A 104 11.29 0.43 3.83
N VAL A 105 10.14 0.13 4.42
CA VAL A 105 8.89 0.78 4.05
C VAL A 105 8.85 2.16 4.70
N LEU A 106 8.51 3.17 3.93
CA LEU A 106 8.49 4.57 4.32
C LEU A 106 7.10 5.16 4.21
N LEU A 107 6.83 6.17 5.03
CA LEU A 107 5.73 7.10 4.85
C LEU A 107 6.31 8.46 4.46
N PHE A 108 6.10 8.86 3.21
CA PHE A 108 6.42 10.20 2.75
C PHE A 108 5.24 11.12 3.01
N SER A 109 5.45 12.19 3.76
CA SER A 109 4.40 13.12 4.16
C SER A 109 4.86 14.57 4.01
N TRP A 110 3.93 15.45 3.61
CA TRP A 110 4.13 16.88 3.51
C TRP A 110 2.77 17.60 3.54
N GLY A 111 2.68 18.70 4.28
CA GLY A 111 1.45 19.48 4.36
C GLY A 111 0.34 18.86 5.21
N GLY A 112 0.65 17.87 6.05
CA GLY A 112 -0.33 17.24 6.95
C GLY A 112 -1.45 16.51 6.19
N THR A 113 -2.70 16.77 6.55
CA THR A 113 -3.89 16.12 5.98
C THR A 113 -4.21 16.53 4.52
N ALA A 114 -3.50 17.51 3.98
CA ALA A 114 -3.66 18.01 2.61
C ALA A 114 -2.75 17.31 1.59
N PHE A 115 -2.16 16.16 1.94
CA PHE A 115 -1.30 15.43 1.03
C PHE A 115 -2.07 15.01 -0.25
N PRO A 116 -1.49 15.20 -1.46
CA PRO A 116 -2.16 14.89 -2.73
C PRO A 116 -2.60 13.42 -2.84
N GLY A 117 -3.66 13.15 -3.63
CA GLY A 117 -4.10 11.80 -3.96
C GLY A 117 -5.08 11.18 -2.96
N ALA A 118 -5.90 11.98 -2.27
CA ALA A 118 -6.91 11.53 -1.29
C ALA A 118 -6.32 10.74 -0.09
N ARG A 119 -5.02 10.86 0.16
CA ARG A 119 -4.31 10.22 1.26
C ARG A 119 -4.15 11.20 2.41
N ARG A 120 -4.77 10.91 3.53
CA ARG A 120 -4.77 11.83 4.69
C ARG A 120 -3.41 11.88 5.41
N ASP A 121 -2.68 10.75 5.43
CA ASP A 121 -1.49 10.59 6.27
C ASP A 121 -0.15 10.66 5.50
N GLY A 122 -0.20 10.69 4.16
CA GLY A 122 0.97 10.68 3.31
C GLY A 122 1.03 9.47 2.35
N PHE A 123 2.17 9.33 1.67
CA PHE A 123 2.39 8.29 0.67
C PHE A 123 3.23 7.16 1.26
N ARG A 124 2.62 6.00 1.46
CA ARG A 124 3.33 4.79 1.91
C ARG A 124 4.05 4.15 0.74
N CYS A 125 5.37 3.99 0.86
CA CYS A 125 6.21 3.65 -0.28
C CYS A 125 7.48 2.91 0.10
N VAL A 126 8.14 2.39 -0.93
CA VAL A 126 9.54 1.98 -0.91
C VAL A 126 10.33 2.82 -1.91
N VAL A 127 11.60 3.05 -1.63
CA VAL A 127 12.50 3.74 -2.55
C VAL A 127 12.93 2.75 -3.62
N THR A 128 12.73 3.11 -4.89
CA THR A 128 13.13 2.27 -6.03
C THR A 128 14.38 2.77 -6.73
N SER A 129 14.63 4.09 -6.66
CA SER A 129 15.80 4.70 -7.27
C SER A 129 16.22 5.93 -6.46
N VAL A 130 17.52 6.16 -6.35
CA VAL A 130 18.10 7.39 -5.83
C VAL A 130 19.23 7.81 -6.76
N ARG A 131 19.03 8.94 -7.41
CA ARG A 131 20.06 9.59 -8.23
C ARG A 131 20.63 10.77 -7.47
N GLN A 132 21.94 10.83 -7.35
CA GLN A 132 22.65 11.93 -6.69
C GLN A 132 23.47 12.71 -7.73
N GLN A 133 23.32 14.02 -7.74
CA GLN A 133 24.09 14.92 -8.58
C GLN A 133 24.73 15.99 -7.70
N PHE A 134 26.07 15.97 -7.64
CA PHE A 134 26.83 16.98 -6.90
C PHE A 134 27.17 18.14 -7.85
N THR A 135 26.87 19.38 -7.43
CA THR A 135 26.93 20.56 -8.30
C THR A 135 27.91 21.63 -7.83
N MET A 136 28.39 21.54 -6.59
CA MET A 136 29.38 22.47 -6.02
C MET A 136 30.37 21.70 -5.17
N PHE A 137 31.66 22.12 -5.26
CA PHE A 137 32.75 21.49 -4.55
C PHE A 137 33.66 22.53 -3.90
N ALA A 138 34.20 22.20 -2.72
CA ALA A 138 35.27 22.94 -2.11
C ALA A 138 36.59 22.82 -2.90
N PRO A 139 37.60 23.68 -2.65
CA PRO A 139 38.87 23.62 -3.35
C PRO A 139 39.61 22.27 -3.21
N ASN A 140 39.33 21.50 -2.18
CA ASN A 140 39.89 20.15 -1.96
C ASN A 140 39.03 19.02 -2.56
N GLY A 141 37.99 19.34 -3.36
CA GLY A 141 37.12 18.36 -4.01
C GLY A 141 35.98 17.84 -3.15
N VAL A 142 35.79 18.35 -1.91
CA VAL A 142 34.66 17.97 -1.06
C VAL A 142 33.36 18.53 -1.63
N PRO A 143 32.31 17.71 -1.85
CA PRO A 143 31.04 18.18 -2.38
C PRO A 143 30.26 18.96 -1.31
N LEU A 144 29.78 20.17 -1.66
CA LEU A 144 29.07 21.08 -0.79
C LEU A 144 27.59 21.20 -1.14
N ARG A 145 27.22 20.90 -2.40
CA ARG A 145 25.82 21.02 -2.85
C ARG A 145 25.43 19.80 -3.68
N ALA A 146 24.23 19.30 -3.44
CA ALA A 146 23.71 18.15 -4.15
C ALA A 146 22.21 18.29 -4.48
N LYS A 147 21.85 17.74 -5.63
CA LYS A 147 20.45 17.44 -6.00
C LYS A 147 20.25 15.93 -5.95
N LEU A 148 19.20 15.48 -5.31
CA LEU A 148 18.77 14.08 -5.27
C LEU A 148 17.42 13.95 -5.95
N THR A 149 17.34 13.04 -6.92
CA THR A 149 16.06 12.56 -7.44
C THR A 149 15.76 11.23 -6.78
N VAL A 150 14.66 11.16 -6.06
CA VAL A 150 14.21 9.96 -5.32
C VAL A 150 12.92 9.47 -5.93
N ASP A 151 12.95 8.26 -6.49
CA ASP A 151 11.76 7.61 -7.02
C ASP A 151 11.17 6.66 -5.99
N LEU A 152 9.91 6.89 -5.68
CA LEU A 152 9.12 6.18 -4.69
C LEU A 152 8.06 5.35 -5.38
N LYS A 153 7.86 4.12 -4.94
CA LYS A 153 6.80 3.25 -5.41
C LYS A 153 5.85 2.90 -4.28
N GLU A 154 4.56 3.01 -4.56
CA GLU A 154 3.50 2.68 -3.62
C GLU A 154 3.71 1.29 -3.02
N TYR A 155 3.70 1.23 -1.70
CA TYR A 155 3.64 -0.01 -0.95
C TYR A 155 2.30 -0.10 -0.23
N LYS A 156 1.54 -1.14 -0.55
CA LYS A 156 0.24 -1.40 0.04
C LYS A 156 0.24 -2.80 0.64
N PRO A 157 0.08 -2.94 1.96
CA PRO A 157 -0.06 -4.25 2.59
C PRO A 157 -1.26 -5.02 2.01
N LEU A 158 -1.16 -6.35 1.94
CA LEU A 158 -2.22 -7.20 1.40
C LEU A 158 -3.56 -6.99 2.13
N THR A 159 -3.53 -6.76 3.43
CA THR A 159 -4.72 -6.47 4.25
C THR A 159 -5.50 -5.27 3.72
N LEU A 160 -4.81 -4.14 3.44
CA LEU A 160 -5.43 -2.95 2.88
C LEU A 160 -5.93 -3.16 1.45
N HIS A 161 -5.22 -3.98 0.65
CA HIS A 161 -5.71 -4.36 -0.69
C HIS A 161 -7.03 -5.14 -0.61
N LEU A 162 -7.12 -6.09 0.32
CA LEU A 162 -8.33 -6.89 0.51
C LEU A 162 -9.50 -6.04 1.01
N GLU A 163 -9.25 -5.09 1.91
CA GLU A 163 -10.24 -4.14 2.40
C GLU A 163 -10.79 -3.25 1.29
N GLU A 164 -9.93 -2.67 0.44
CA GLU A 164 -10.37 -1.80 -0.65
C GLU A 164 -11.09 -2.52 -1.78
N LEU A 165 -10.72 -3.76 -2.06
CA LEU A 165 -11.41 -4.58 -3.06
C LEU A 165 -12.78 -5.05 -2.57
N GLY A 166 -13.14 -4.70 -1.32
CA GLY A 166 -14.38 -5.18 -0.73
C GLY A 166 -14.40 -6.69 -0.57
N PHE A 167 -13.22 -7.35 -0.60
CA PHE A 167 -13.04 -8.74 -0.21
C PHE A 167 -13.19 -8.96 1.30
N HIS A 168 -13.75 -8.06 2.03
CA HIS A 168 -14.70 -8.43 3.07
C HIS A 168 -15.88 -9.03 2.33
N SER A 169 -15.59 -10.10 1.63
CA SER A 169 -16.60 -10.75 0.81
C SER A 169 -17.57 -11.41 1.73
N ALA A 170 -18.44 -10.56 2.04
CA ALA A 170 -19.75 -10.82 2.47
C ALA A 170 -20.53 -11.80 1.58
N ASP A 171 -19.99 -12.16 0.46
CA ASP A 171 -20.67 -12.89 -0.59
C ASP A 171 -20.08 -14.29 -0.83
N HIS A 172 -19.25 -14.81 0.06
CA HIS A 172 -18.91 -16.22 0.03
C HIS A 172 -19.99 -16.98 0.79
N THR A 173 -20.94 -17.51 0.02
CA THR A 173 -21.75 -18.64 0.47
C THR A 173 -20.80 -19.72 0.97
N LYS A 174 -20.70 -19.88 2.27
CA LYS A 174 -19.86 -20.89 2.89
C LYS A 174 -20.44 -22.26 2.60
N ALA A 175 -19.61 -23.20 2.15
CA ALA A 175 -20.04 -24.58 1.99
C ALA A 175 -19.72 -25.38 3.26
N THR A 176 -20.70 -26.11 3.77
CA THR A 176 -20.57 -27.02 4.93
C THR A 176 -21.05 -28.40 4.53
N VAL A 177 -20.29 -29.42 4.90
CA VAL A 177 -20.71 -30.83 4.72
C VAL A 177 -21.39 -31.33 5.99
N THR A 178 -22.62 -31.84 5.86
CA THR A 178 -23.40 -32.38 6.99
C THR A 178 -22.78 -33.65 7.52
N ARG A 179 -22.81 -33.80 8.84
CA ARG A 179 -22.36 -35.00 9.55
C ARG A 179 -23.58 -35.83 10.03
N ALA A 180 -23.33 -37.09 10.39
CA ALA A 180 -24.37 -37.90 11.01
C ALA A 180 -24.87 -37.25 12.31
N GLY A 181 -26.17 -37.03 12.44
CA GLY A 181 -26.82 -36.38 13.58
C GLY A 181 -26.92 -34.82 13.46
N ASP A 182 -26.37 -34.21 12.39
CA ASP A 182 -26.57 -32.80 12.16
C ASP A 182 -28.04 -32.51 11.80
N THR A 183 -28.59 -31.44 12.41
CA THR A 183 -29.86 -30.84 12.00
C THR A 183 -29.62 -29.47 11.38
N ILE A 184 -30.48 -29.06 10.46
CA ILE A 184 -30.33 -27.76 9.79
C ILE A 184 -30.40 -26.60 10.81
N GLY A 185 -31.16 -26.76 11.91
CA GLY A 185 -31.22 -25.79 13.01
C GLY A 185 -29.91 -25.72 13.81
N ALA A 186 -29.25 -26.86 14.07
CA ALA A 186 -27.94 -26.90 14.74
C ALA A 186 -26.86 -26.25 13.86
N ILE A 187 -26.91 -26.48 12.55
CA ILE A 187 -26.01 -25.83 11.58
C ILE A 187 -26.27 -24.31 11.56
N ALA A 188 -27.54 -23.87 11.54
CA ALA A 188 -27.89 -22.46 11.59
C ALA A 188 -27.38 -21.79 12.88
N TYR A 189 -27.52 -22.45 14.02
CA TYR A 189 -27.01 -21.95 15.29
C TYR A 189 -25.47 -21.80 15.27
N ARG A 190 -24.77 -22.79 14.73
CA ARG A 190 -23.30 -22.76 14.61
C ARG A 190 -22.80 -21.64 13.71
N GLU A 191 -23.51 -21.35 12.62
CA GLU A 191 -23.08 -20.40 11.61
C GLU A 191 -23.60 -18.96 11.83
N TYR A 192 -24.78 -18.81 12.43
CA TYR A 192 -25.46 -17.52 12.64
C TYR A 192 -25.66 -17.15 14.10
N GLY A 193 -25.41 -18.07 15.04
CA GLY A 193 -25.77 -17.88 16.45
C GLY A 193 -27.26 -17.99 16.74
N ASP A 194 -28.10 -18.24 15.74
CA ASP A 194 -29.56 -18.36 15.86
C ASP A 194 -30.09 -19.58 15.11
N ALA A 195 -30.64 -20.55 15.83
CA ALA A 195 -31.23 -21.74 15.24
C ALA A 195 -32.48 -21.43 14.37
N ARG A 196 -33.15 -20.30 14.59
CA ARG A 196 -34.34 -19.89 13.81
C ARG A 196 -34.01 -19.51 12.38
N ALA A 197 -32.76 -19.17 12.12
CA ALA A 197 -32.26 -18.79 10.79
C ALA A 197 -32.14 -19.98 9.82
N TRP A 198 -32.54 -21.20 10.21
CA TRP A 198 -32.42 -22.42 9.40
C TRP A 198 -33.15 -22.31 8.06
N ARG A 199 -34.25 -21.53 7.98
CA ARG A 199 -35.02 -21.33 6.73
C ARG A 199 -34.15 -20.76 5.60
N ARG A 200 -33.24 -19.85 5.94
CA ARG A 200 -32.33 -19.25 4.94
C ARG A 200 -31.41 -20.29 4.30
N ILE A 201 -30.93 -21.25 5.12
CA ILE A 201 -30.12 -22.36 4.62
C ILE A 201 -31.00 -23.30 3.78
N ALA A 202 -32.23 -23.56 4.22
CA ALA A 202 -33.15 -24.43 3.49
C ALA A 202 -33.51 -23.86 2.11
N ASP A 203 -33.83 -22.57 2.04
CA ASP A 203 -34.21 -21.87 0.82
C ASP A 203 -33.04 -21.84 -0.17
N GLU A 204 -31.82 -21.51 0.29
CA GLU A 204 -30.62 -21.49 -0.55
C GLU A 204 -30.26 -22.86 -1.17
N ASN A 205 -30.60 -23.94 -0.45
CA ASN A 205 -30.28 -25.32 -0.86
C ASN A 205 -31.50 -26.08 -1.41
N ALA A 206 -32.63 -25.42 -1.61
CA ALA A 206 -33.89 -26.01 -2.07
C ALA A 206 -34.32 -27.22 -1.22
N ILE A 207 -34.12 -27.17 0.11
CA ILE A 207 -34.49 -28.23 1.05
C ILE A 207 -35.94 -28.07 1.41
N THR A 208 -36.80 -28.97 0.93
CA THR A 208 -38.23 -28.97 1.21
C THR A 208 -38.58 -29.66 2.52
N ASP A 209 -37.78 -30.66 2.95
CA ASP A 209 -37.93 -31.33 4.23
C ASP A 209 -36.66 -31.16 5.11
N PRO A 210 -36.68 -30.22 6.06
CA PRO A 210 -35.53 -29.95 6.92
C PRO A 210 -35.22 -31.06 7.93
N LEU A 211 -36.12 -32.02 8.13
CA LEU A 211 -35.95 -33.15 9.04
C LEU A 211 -35.22 -34.32 8.38
N SER A 212 -35.18 -34.39 7.06
CA SER A 212 -34.57 -35.48 6.30
C SER A 212 -33.14 -35.18 5.81
N LEU A 213 -32.36 -34.37 6.55
CA LEU A 213 -31.00 -34.01 6.18
C LEU A 213 -30.07 -35.23 6.25
N ARG A 214 -29.50 -35.61 5.09
CA ARG A 214 -28.59 -36.76 5.00
C ARG A 214 -27.16 -36.34 5.34
N ALA A 215 -26.40 -37.20 6.03
CA ALA A 215 -24.98 -37.03 6.24
C ALA A 215 -24.24 -37.03 4.90
N GLY A 216 -23.22 -36.19 4.76
CA GLY A 216 -22.45 -36.01 3.52
C GLY A 216 -23.07 -35.04 2.51
N THR A 217 -24.21 -34.41 2.81
CA THR A 217 -24.80 -33.39 1.97
C THR A 217 -23.99 -32.10 2.05
N VAL A 218 -23.61 -31.53 0.91
CA VAL A 218 -22.94 -30.20 0.85
C VAL A 218 -24.02 -29.11 0.91
N LEU A 219 -24.02 -28.32 1.96
CA LEU A 219 -24.94 -27.20 2.14
C LEU A 219 -24.22 -25.89 1.83
N ARG A 220 -24.87 -25.03 1.07
CA ARG A 220 -24.50 -23.62 0.92
C ARG A 220 -25.10 -22.82 2.06
N ILE A 221 -24.26 -22.11 2.79
CA ILE A 221 -24.68 -21.30 3.92
C ILE A 221 -24.66 -19.84 3.49
N PRO A 222 -25.81 -19.22 3.20
CA PRO A 222 -25.86 -17.81 2.86
C PRO A 222 -25.50 -16.96 4.07
N LYS A 223 -24.97 -15.77 3.83
CA LYS A 223 -24.59 -14.85 4.91
C LYS A 223 -25.78 -14.48 5.77
N GLY A 224 -25.57 -14.43 7.08
CA GLY A 224 -26.50 -13.79 8.02
C GLY A 224 -26.54 -12.27 7.75
N ALA A 225 -27.74 -11.66 7.69
CA ALA A 225 -27.82 -10.21 7.79
C ALA A 225 -27.24 -9.83 9.17
N ALA A 226 -26.29 -8.89 9.21
CA ALA A 226 -25.87 -8.29 10.46
C ALA A 226 -27.09 -7.63 11.07
N SER A 227 -27.42 -8.02 12.30
CA SER A 227 -28.42 -7.35 13.13
C SER A 227 -27.90 -6.00 13.56
#